data_a0f6f60e4e77062a5de334e88a4db0db
#
_entry.id   a0f6f60e4e77062a5de334e88a4db0db
#
_cell.length_a   1.000
_cell.length_b   1.000
_cell.length_c   1.000
_cell.angle_alpha   90.00
_cell.angle_beta   90.00
_cell.angle_gamma   90.00
#
_symmetry.space_group_name_H-M   'P 1'
#
loop_
_entity.id
_entity.type
_entity.pdbx_description
1 polymer ?
#
loop_
_entity_poly.entity_id
_entity_poly.type
_entity_poly.pdbx_seq_one_letter_code
_entity_poly.pdbx_strand_id
1 'polypeptide(L)'
;MSLPVKRMGVLGGAFDPPHLAHLALAQAAIAQLKLDELRVLPTGQAWHKTRKLSLAEHRLAMTKLAFADVPKVVVDEREIRREGATYTVDTLRELRAENPGAELFLVLGEDQARVFGTWHEFEAIAQIAIICVAARAILTNDEATSGTQNASSSDPMPNHFHPLKMPNMPVSATLIRARIADHQDILPLVTEPVARYIANYHLFETT
;
A
#
# COMPACT_ATOMS: atom_id res chain seq x y z
N MET A 1 -21.21 -22.17 -19.31
CA MET A 1 -20.33 -21.90 -18.14
C MET A 1 -19.78 -20.51 -18.33
N SER A 2 -20.07 -19.56 -17.43
CA SER A 2 -19.42 -18.24 -17.45
C SER A 2 -17.96 -18.40 -17.06
N LEU A 3 -17.04 -17.71 -17.75
CA LEU A 3 -15.64 -17.66 -17.35
C LEU A 3 -15.52 -17.06 -15.94
N PRO A 4 -14.57 -17.53 -15.13
CA PRO A 4 -14.34 -16.95 -13.80
C PRO A 4 -14.00 -15.46 -13.95
N VAL A 5 -14.59 -14.64 -13.10
CA VAL A 5 -14.32 -13.19 -13.06
C VAL A 5 -12.90 -12.97 -12.58
N LYS A 6 -12.07 -12.23 -13.35
CA LYS A 6 -10.71 -11.85 -12.95
C LYS A 6 -10.76 -10.97 -11.70
N ARG A 7 -9.99 -11.31 -10.68
CA ARG A 7 -9.88 -10.57 -9.42
C ARG A 7 -8.56 -9.80 -9.40
N MET A 8 -8.64 -8.49 -9.50
CA MET A 8 -7.47 -7.61 -9.61
C MET A 8 -7.35 -6.69 -8.39
N GLY A 9 -6.24 -6.78 -7.68
CA GLY A 9 -5.88 -5.87 -6.60
C GLY A 9 -5.15 -4.63 -7.12
N VAL A 10 -5.28 -3.52 -6.40
CA VAL A 10 -4.63 -2.24 -6.65
C VAL A 10 -4.03 -1.75 -5.33
N LEU A 11 -2.72 -1.62 -5.26
CA LEU A 11 -1.96 -1.14 -4.10
C LEU A 11 -1.15 0.08 -4.51
N GLY A 12 -1.67 1.26 -4.23
CA GLY A 12 -0.96 2.53 -4.44
C GLY A 12 -0.09 2.91 -3.25
N GLY A 13 0.97 3.66 -3.51
CA GLY A 13 1.82 4.18 -2.45
C GLY A 13 2.95 5.06 -2.94
N ALA A 14 3.53 5.85 -2.03
CA ALA A 14 4.73 6.63 -2.37
C ALA A 14 5.95 5.73 -2.58
N PHE A 15 6.04 4.63 -1.83
CA PHE A 15 7.16 3.69 -1.83
C PHE A 15 8.53 4.40 -1.73
N ASP A 16 8.68 5.21 -0.67
CA ASP A 16 9.80 6.12 -0.49
C ASP A 16 10.51 5.96 0.88
N PRO A 17 11.16 4.80 1.12
CA PRO A 17 11.24 3.60 0.30
C PRO A 17 10.10 2.59 0.51
N PRO A 18 9.93 1.59 -0.37
CA PRO A 18 9.14 0.40 -0.10
C PRO A 18 9.77 -0.40 1.04
N HIS A 19 8.95 -1.13 1.82
CA HIS A 19 9.42 -1.85 3.00
C HIS A 19 8.63 -3.13 3.26
N LEU A 20 9.09 -3.94 4.21
CA LEU A 20 8.53 -5.27 4.46
C LEU A 20 7.04 -5.26 4.79
N ALA A 21 6.51 -4.20 5.44
CA ALA A 21 5.07 -4.11 5.69
C ALA A 21 4.25 -3.95 4.39
N HIS A 22 4.80 -3.31 3.35
CA HIS A 22 4.15 -3.26 2.03
C HIS A 22 4.10 -4.66 1.38
N LEU A 23 5.17 -5.44 1.50
CA LEU A 23 5.21 -6.80 0.98
C LEU A 23 4.22 -7.71 1.71
N ALA A 24 4.18 -7.62 3.05
CA ALA A 24 3.23 -8.37 3.86
C ALA A 24 1.78 -8.03 3.51
N LEU A 25 1.47 -6.75 3.28
CA LEU A 25 0.16 -6.30 2.85
C LEU A 25 -0.21 -6.86 1.48
N ALA A 26 0.72 -6.82 0.51
CA ALA A 26 0.52 -7.38 -0.82
C ALA A 26 0.24 -8.89 -0.77
N GLN A 27 1.04 -9.65 -0.01
CA GLN A 27 0.88 -11.09 0.17
C GLN A 27 -0.45 -11.43 0.85
N ALA A 28 -0.81 -10.68 1.91
CA ALA A 28 -2.09 -10.85 2.59
C ALA A 28 -3.29 -10.59 1.65
N ALA A 29 -3.23 -9.53 0.85
CA ALA A 29 -4.26 -9.23 -0.13
C ALA A 29 -4.38 -10.33 -1.18
N ILE A 30 -3.28 -10.77 -1.78
CA ILE A 30 -3.27 -11.84 -2.79
C ILE A 30 -3.90 -13.12 -2.23
N ALA A 31 -3.53 -13.52 -1.03
CA ALA A 31 -4.00 -14.76 -0.41
C ALA A 31 -5.48 -14.68 0.02
N GLN A 32 -5.86 -13.65 0.78
CA GLN A 32 -7.19 -13.54 1.37
C GLN A 32 -8.26 -13.17 0.36
N LEU A 33 -7.92 -12.30 -0.61
CA LEU A 33 -8.86 -11.90 -1.66
C LEU A 33 -8.80 -12.84 -2.88
N LYS A 34 -7.94 -13.86 -2.87
CA LYS A 34 -7.73 -14.79 -3.99
C LYS A 34 -7.50 -14.05 -5.31
N LEU A 35 -6.61 -13.06 -5.28
CA LEU A 35 -6.34 -12.24 -6.46
C LEU A 35 -5.65 -13.07 -7.55
N ASP A 36 -6.00 -12.80 -8.79
CA ASP A 36 -5.29 -13.30 -9.96
C ASP A 36 -4.06 -12.44 -10.25
N GLU A 37 -4.16 -11.14 -9.94
CA GLU A 37 -3.12 -10.15 -10.15
C GLU A 37 -3.23 -9.01 -9.12
N LEU A 38 -2.09 -8.49 -8.65
CA LEU A 38 -2.01 -7.28 -7.83
C LEU A 38 -1.15 -6.23 -8.54
N ARG A 39 -1.75 -5.11 -8.92
CA ARG A 39 -1.04 -3.94 -9.43
C ARG A 39 -0.48 -3.13 -8.27
N VAL A 40 0.85 -2.97 -8.22
CA VAL A 40 1.53 -2.08 -7.29
C VAL A 40 1.93 -0.81 -8.03
N LEU A 41 1.37 0.34 -7.61
CA LEU A 41 1.49 1.59 -8.32
C LEU A 41 2.25 2.62 -7.48
N PRO A 42 3.53 2.85 -7.79
CA PRO A 42 4.25 4.00 -7.22
C PRO A 42 3.59 5.29 -7.68
N THR A 43 3.17 6.12 -6.72
CA THR A 43 2.47 7.37 -7.01
C THR A 43 3.35 8.34 -7.80
N GLY A 44 2.80 9.04 -8.78
CA GLY A 44 3.47 10.07 -9.54
C GLY A 44 3.67 11.34 -8.71
N GLN A 45 2.97 12.40 -9.04
CA GLN A 45 2.97 13.64 -8.26
C GLN A 45 1.98 13.54 -7.10
N ALA A 46 2.50 13.34 -5.88
CA ALA A 46 1.70 13.32 -4.66
C ALA A 46 1.41 14.77 -4.20
N TRP A 47 0.41 15.40 -4.78
CA TRP A 47 0.03 16.78 -4.51
C TRP A 47 -0.33 17.07 -3.03
N HIS A 48 -0.73 16.05 -2.29
CA HIS A 48 -1.13 16.16 -0.87
C HIS A 48 0.02 15.97 0.12
N LYS A 49 1.24 15.66 -0.35
CA LYS A 49 2.39 15.46 0.55
C LYS A 49 3.18 16.73 0.73
N THR A 50 3.34 17.14 1.98
CA THR A 50 4.15 18.31 2.38
C THR A 50 5.64 18.10 2.20
N ARG A 51 6.11 16.83 2.21
CA ARG A 51 7.50 16.45 2.00
C ARG A 51 7.77 16.17 0.52
N LYS A 52 8.85 16.71 -0.02
CA LYS A 52 9.35 16.32 -1.35
C LYS A 52 9.75 14.84 -1.33
N LEU A 53 9.15 14.05 -2.21
CA LEU A 53 9.50 12.64 -2.39
C LEU A 53 10.82 12.53 -3.16
N SER A 54 11.50 11.39 -3.00
CA SER A 54 12.60 11.01 -3.89
C SER A 54 12.14 10.99 -5.36
N LEU A 55 13.07 11.16 -6.28
CA LEU A 55 12.75 11.12 -7.70
C LEU A 55 11.91 9.88 -8.05
N ALA A 56 10.96 10.06 -8.93
CA ALA A 56 10.02 9.00 -9.32
C ALA A 56 10.75 7.74 -9.83
N GLU A 57 11.85 7.93 -10.53
CA GLU A 57 12.72 6.87 -11.05
C GLU A 57 13.30 5.98 -9.93
N HIS A 58 13.81 6.59 -8.85
CA HIS A 58 14.32 5.84 -7.70
C HIS A 58 13.20 5.08 -6.99
N ARG A 59 12.04 5.69 -6.82
CA ARG A 59 10.89 5.04 -6.17
C ARG A 59 10.38 3.86 -7.00
N LEU A 60 10.31 4.01 -8.32
CA LEU A 60 9.96 2.93 -9.25
C LEU A 60 10.97 1.78 -9.20
N ALA A 61 12.27 2.10 -9.27
CA ALA A 61 13.33 1.11 -9.21
C ALA A 61 13.30 0.33 -7.89
N MET A 62 13.20 1.02 -6.75
CA MET A 62 13.07 0.38 -5.44
C MET A 62 11.81 -0.48 -5.34
N THR A 63 10.68 -0.03 -5.91
CA THR A 63 9.43 -0.81 -5.91
C THR A 63 9.59 -2.09 -6.74
N LYS A 64 10.18 -2.01 -7.93
CA LYS A 64 10.47 -3.19 -8.76
C LYS A 64 11.36 -4.19 -8.02
N LEU A 65 12.41 -3.71 -7.34
CA LEU A 65 13.30 -4.55 -6.53
C LEU A 65 12.58 -5.19 -5.33
N ALA A 66 11.73 -4.42 -4.63
CA ALA A 66 11.03 -4.91 -3.46
C ALA A 66 10.05 -6.05 -3.78
N PHE A 67 9.37 -5.96 -4.92
CA PHE A 67 8.30 -6.89 -5.29
C PHE A 67 8.71 -7.92 -6.33
N ALA A 68 9.99 -7.99 -6.73
CA ALA A 68 10.48 -8.87 -7.80
C ALA A 68 10.08 -10.34 -7.60
N ASP A 69 10.16 -10.83 -6.37
CA ASP A 69 9.91 -12.24 -6.02
C ASP A 69 8.50 -12.48 -5.45
N VAL A 70 7.60 -11.49 -5.51
CA VAL A 70 6.23 -11.67 -5.03
C VAL A 70 5.34 -12.14 -6.18
N PRO A 71 4.85 -13.39 -6.15
CA PRO A 71 4.02 -13.93 -7.23
C PRO A 71 2.75 -13.09 -7.44
N LYS A 72 2.28 -13.00 -8.69
CA LYS A 72 1.08 -12.26 -9.09
C LYS A 72 1.16 -10.74 -8.92
N VAL A 73 2.28 -10.19 -8.49
CA VAL A 73 2.51 -8.75 -8.46
C VAL A 73 3.01 -8.26 -9.80
N VAL A 74 2.42 -7.16 -10.26
CA VAL A 74 2.88 -6.37 -11.41
C VAL A 74 3.09 -4.94 -10.93
N VAL A 75 4.33 -4.44 -11.01
CA VAL A 75 4.61 -3.04 -10.75
C VAL A 75 4.19 -2.22 -11.97
N ASP A 76 3.21 -1.35 -11.79
CA ASP A 76 2.61 -0.54 -12.83
C ASP A 76 3.06 0.92 -12.69
N GLU A 77 3.70 1.43 -13.71
CA GLU A 77 4.33 2.77 -13.69
C GLU A 77 3.45 3.88 -14.27
N ARG A 78 2.16 3.60 -14.57
CA ARG A 78 1.24 4.57 -15.18
C ARG A 78 1.12 5.89 -14.42
N GLU A 79 1.09 5.83 -13.09
CA GLU A 79 1.01 7.04 -12.27
C GLU A 79 2.28 7.89 -12.32
N ILE A 80 3.44 7.25 -12.45
CA ILE A 80 4.72 7.96 -12.62
C ILE A 80 4.80 8.63 -14.00
N ARG A 81 4.24 7.99 -15.02
CA ARG A 81 4.24 8.52 -16.39
C ARG A 81 3.18 9.59 -16.63
N ARG A 82 2.18 9.67 -15.75
CA ARG A 82 1.09 10.65 -15.88
C ARG A 82 1.60 12.04 -15.58
N GLU A 83 1.32 12.98 -16.48
CA GLU A 83 1.59 14.40 -16.26
C GLU A 83 0.54 15.00 -15.30
N GLY A 84 0.99 15.83 -14.36
CA GLY A 84 0.13 16.51 -13.41
C GLY A 84 -0.24 15.67 -12.17
N ALA A 85 -1.31 16.07 -11.51
CA ALA A 85 -1.78 15.42 -10.28
C ALA A 85 -2.24 13.98 -10.55
N THR A 86 -1.91 13.06 -9.66
CA THR A 86 -2.29 11.66 -9.74
C THR A 86 -3.41 11.36 -8.75
N TYR A 87 -4.55 10.92 -9.26
CA TYR A 87 -5.68 10.51 -8.45
C TYR A 87 -5.99 9.03 -8.63
N THR A 88 -6.30 8.36 -7.52
CA THR A 88 -6.64 6.92 -7.51
C THR A 88 -7.87 6.62 -8.37
N VAL A 89 -8.86 7.51 -8.38
CA VAL A 89 -10.07 7.32 -9.19
C VAL A 89 -9.76 7.17 -10.68
N ASP A 90 -8.84 7.98 -11.21
CA ASP A 90 -8.44 7.91 -12.63
C ASP A 90 -7.74 6.60 -12.95
N THR A 91 -6.82 6.19 -12.07
CA THR A 91 -6.13 4.91 -12.19
C THR A 91 -7.11 3.72 -12.17
N LEU A 92 -8.12 3.74 -11.30
CA LEU A 92 -9.13 2.71 -11.25
C LEU A 92 -10.04 2.71 -12.50
N ARG A 93 -10.38 3.88 -13.04
CA ARG A 93 -11.14 4.00 -14.30
C ARG A 93 -10.37 3.41 -15.48
N GLU A 94 -9.08 3.71 -15.59
CA GLU A 94 -8.20 3.13 -16.62
C GLU A 94 -8.14 1.61 -16.49
N LEU A 95 -7.85 1.08 -15.29
CA LEU A 95 -7.77 -0.35 -15.05
C LEU A 95 -9.09 -1.08 -15.34
N ARG A 96 -10.22 -0.46 -15.00
CA ARG A 96 -11.56 -0.98 -15.32
C ARG A 96 -11.80 -1.03 -16.82
N ALA A 97 -11.39 0.00 -17.56
CA ALA A 97 -11.53 0.06 -19.02
C ALA A 97 -10.65 -0.99 -19.72
N GLU A 98 -9.44 -1.20 -19.22
CA GLU A 98 -8.48 -2.20 -19.75
C GLU A 98 -8.90 -3.64 -19.42
N ASN A 99 -9.67 -3.84 -18.36
CA ASN A 99 -10.09 -5.16 -17.87
C ASN A 99 -11.61 -5.21 -17.67
N PRO A 100 -12.40 -5.18 -18.76
CA PRO A 100 -13.86 -5.21 -18.66
C PRO A 100 -14.32 -6.50 -17.96
N GLY A 101 -15.18 -6.36 -16.94
CA GLY A 101 -15.68 -7.48 -16.15
C GLY A 101 -14.77 -7.95 -15.01
N ALA A 102 -13.58 -7.38 -14.84
CA ALA A 102 -12.77 -7.67 -13.66
C ALA A 102 -13.38 -7.08 -12.39
N GLU A 103 -13.24 -7.78 -11.27
CA GLU A 103 -13.55 -7.27 -9.94
C GLU A 103 -12.30 -6.57 -9.38
N LEU A 104 -12.40 -5.27 -9.07
CA LEU A 104 -11.28 -4.48 -8.58
C LEU A 104 -11.30 -4.37 -7.06
N PHE A 105 -10.13 -4.51 -6.43
CA PHE A 105 -9.92 -4.42 -4.98
C PHE A 105 -8.87 -3.35 -4.70
N LEU A 106 -9.27 -2.24 -4.07
CA LEU A 106 -8.34 -1.21 -3.62
C LEU A 106 -7.80 -1.58 -2.25
N VAL A 107 -6.50 -1.85 -2.17
CA VAL A 107 -5.82 -2.29 -0.94
C VAL A 107 -5.16 -1.08 -0.27
N LEU A 108 -5.55 -0.81 0.97
CA LEU A 108 -5.09 0.33 1.75
C LEU A 108 -4.44 -0.10 3.06
N GLY A 109 -3.39 0.60 3.47
CA GLY A 109 -2.95 0.60 4.85
C GLY A 109 -3.92 1.39 5.74
N GLU A 110 -3.92 1.12 7.04
CA GLU A 110 -4.81 1.75 8.02
C GLU A 110 -4.74 3.29 7.97
N ASP A 111 -3.54 3.87 7.85
CA ASP A 111 -3.35 5.33 7.80
C ASP A 111 -4.05 5.96 6.59
N GLN A 112 -4.05 5.28 5.43
CA GLN A 112 -4.71 5.75 4.23
C GLN A 112 -6.24 5.58 4.32
N ALA A 113 -6.70 4.51 4.96
CA ALA A 113 -8.11 4.29 5.19
C ALA A 113 -8.74 5.38 6.08
N ARG A 114 -8.02 5.88 7.09
CA ARG A 114 -8.49 6.96 7.97
C ARG A 114 -8.73 8.27 7.24
N VAL A 115 -7.99 8.55 6.19
CA VAL A 115 -8.11 9.78 5.39
C VAL A 115 -8.82 9.55 4.05
N PHE A 116 -9.36 8.36 3.82
CA PHE A 116 -9.97 7.98 2.53
C PHE A 116 -11.09 8.92 2.10
N GLY A 117 -11.92 9.40 3.04
CA GLY A 117 -12.99 10.36 2.76
C GLY A 117 -12.52 11.75 2.26
N THR A 118 -11.20 12.03 2.33
CA THR A 118 -10.61 13.27 1.79
C THR A 118 -10.05 13.08 0.38
N TRP A 119 -10.07 11.86 -0.15
CA TRP A 119 -9.56 11.57 -1.49
C TRP A 119 -10.46 12.15 -2.57
N HIS A 120 -9.84 12.54 -3.67
CA HIS A 120 -10.57 13.06 -4.82
C HIS A 120 -11.56 12.02 -5.34
N GLU A 121 -12.83 12.39 -5.42
CA GLU A 121 -13.95 11.51 -5.83
C GLU A 121 -13.98 10.16 -5.07
N PHE A 122 -13.79 10.17 -3.74
CA PHE A 122 -13.74 8.94 -2.94
C PHE A 122 -15.01 8.08 -3.07
N GLU A 123 -16.17 8.68 -3.29
CA GLU A 123 -17.43 7.97 -3.52
C GLU A 123 -17.41 7.19 -4.84
N ALA A 124 -16.84 7.79 -5.90
CA ALA A 124 -16.65 7.09 -7.18
C ALA A 124 -15.64 5.94 -7.04
N ILE A 125 -14.59 6.11 -6.25
CA ILE A 125 -13.66 5.01 -5.93
C ILE A 125 -14.41 3.83 -5.32
N ALA A 126 -15.28 4.08 -4.33
CA ALA A 126 -16.06 3.04 -3.65
C ALA A 126 -17.10 2.35 -4.55
N GLN A 127 -17.51 2.99 -5.64
CA GLN A 127 -18.37 2.39 -6.67
C GLN A 127 -17.56 1.54 -7.68
N ILE A 128 -16.30 1.88 -7.91
CA ILE A 128 -15.45 1.19 -8.88
C ILE A 128 -14.76 -0.03 -8.26
N ALA A 129 -14.32 0.05 -6.99
CA ALA A 129 -13.52 -0.98 -6.36
C ALA A 129 -14.01 -1.32 -4.94
N ILE A 130 -13.83 -2.56 -4.53
CA ILE A 130 -14.01 -3.01 -3.15
C ILE A 130 -12.83 -2.51 -2.34
N ILE A 131 -13.09 -1.74 -1.27
CA ILE A 131 -12.05 -1.17 -0.44
C ILE A 131 -11.61 -2.19 0.62
N CYS A 132 -10.35 -2.57 0.59
CA CYS A 132 -9.75 -3.55 1.51
C CYS A 132 -8.70 -2.87 2.38
N VAL A 133 -8.81 -3.02 3.70
CA VAL A 133 -7.97 -2.28 4.65
C VAL A 133 -7.18 -3.24 5.53
N ALA A 134 -5.87 -3.01 5.64
CA ALA A 134 -5.05 -3.71 6.62
C ALA A 134 -5.58 -3.46 8.02
N ALA A 135 -6.16 -4.49 8.64
CA ALA A 135 -6.53 -4.46 10.04
C ALA A 135 -5.41 -5.11 10.86
N ARG A 136 -4.97 -4.45 11.91
CA ARG A 136 -4.07 -5.08 12.89
C ARG A 136 -4.76 -6.32 13.41
N ALA A 137 -4.09 -7.47 13.40
CA ALA A 137 -4.57 -8.64 14.11
C ALA A 137 -4.65 -8.26 15.60
N ILE A 138 -5.85 -8.03 16.09
CA ILE A 138 -6.09 -8.06 17.53
C ILE A 138 -5.87 -9.52 17.88
N LEU A 139 -4.78 -9.83 18.58
CA LEU A 139 -4.61 -11.11 19.23
C LEU A 139 -5.73 -11.17 20.30
N THR A 140 -6.86 -11.72 19.95
CA THR A 140 -7.85 -12.15 20.94
C THR A 140 -7.26 -13.36 21.61
N ASN A 141 -6.49 -13.15 22.68
CA ASN A 141 -6.36 -14.15 23.69
C ASN A 141 -7.75 -14.29 24.31
N ASP A 142 -8.43 -15.38 23.99
CA ASP A 142 -9.60 -15.84 24.71
C ASP A 142 -9.16 -16.12 26.16
N GLU A 143 -9.33 -15.15 27.03
CA GLU A 143 -9.58 -15.38 28.43
C GLU A 143 -10.40 -14.21 28.98
N ALA A 144 -11.63 -14.55 29.31
CA ALA A 144 -12.57 -13.66 29.94
C ALA A 144 -12.05 -13.18 31.30
N THR A 145 -11.89 -11.87 31.45
CA THR A 145 -12.06 -11.24 32.76
C THR A 145 -12.68 -9.87 32.60
N SER A 146 -13.85 -9.75 33.18
CA SER A 146 -14.66 -8.55 33.30
C SER A 146 -13.87 -7.43 33.98
N GLY A 147 -13.99 -6.22 33.47
CA GLY A 147 -13.77 -5.02 34.27
C GLY A 147 -13.02 -3.90 33.59
N THR A 148 -13.77 -2.83 33.42
CA THR A 148 -13.34 -1.43 33.29
C THR A 148 -13.12 -0.92 31.89
N GLN A 149 -14.15 -0.22 31.45
CA GLN A 149 -14.17 0.68 30.30
C GLN A 149 -13.11 1.78 30.45
N ASN A 150 -12.20 1.88 29.50
CA ASN A 150 -11.64 3.14 29.06
C ASN A 150 -11.50 3.07 27.54
N ALA A 151 -12.52 3.57 26.87
CA ALA A 151 -12.59 3.72 25.43
C ALA A 151 -11.63 4.83 25.00
N SER A 152 -10.49 4.47 24.43
CA SER A 152 -9.81 5.36 23.48
C SER A 152 -10.45 5.11 22.12
N SER A 153 -11.08 6.12 21.60
CA SER A 153 -11.84 6.24 20.35
C SER A 153 -11.22 5.51 19.16
N SER A 154 -11.65 4.27 18.93
CA SER A 154 -11.63 3.67 17.60
C SER A 154 -12.96 4.06 16.94
N ASP A 155 -12.98 5.09 16.13
CA ASP A 155 -14.11 5.31 15.24
C ASP A 155 -14.33 4.01 14.45
N PRO A 156 -15.56 3.49 14.42
CA PRO A 156 -15.83 2.28 13.66
C PRO A 156 -15.50 2.57 12.20
N MET A 157 -14.62 1.72 11.62
CA MET A 157 -14.36 1.78 10.18
C MET A 157 -15.70 1.78 9.43
N PRO A 158 -15.89 2.64 8.42
CA PRO A 158 -17.14 2.66 7.66
C PRO A 158 -17.52 1.24 7.22
N ASN A 159 -18.79 0.88 7.32
CA ASN A 159 -19.34 -0.45 7.03
C ASN A 159 -19.06 -1.01 5.63
N HIS A 160 -18.25 -0.31 4.82
CA HIS A 160 -17.93 -0.65 3.44
C HIS A 160 -16.48 -1.16 3.25
N PHE A 161 -15.69 -1.28 4.33
CA PHE A 161 -14.31 -1.74 4.21
C PHE A 161 -14.19 -3.23 4.52
N HIS A 162 -13.52 -3.97 3.63
CA HIS A 162 -13.14 -5.35 3.85
C HIS A 162 -11.83 -5.41 4.66
N PRO A 163 -11.83 -5.98 5.88
CA PRO A 163 -10.60 -6.11 6.66
C PRO A 163 -9.67 -7.17 6.08
N LEU A 164 -8.39 -6.84 5.95
CA LEU A 164 -7.31 -7.78 5.63
C LEU A 164 -6.50 -8.05 6.89
N LYS A 165 -6.43 -9.30 7.29
CA LYS A 165 -5.62 -9.72 8.44
C LYS A 165 -4.15 -9.74 8.05
N MET A 166 -3.31 -9.00 8.79
CA MET A 166 -1.87 -9.03 8.63
C MET A 166 -1.17 -8.93 10.00
N PRO A 167 0.06 -9.44 10.12
CA PRO A 167 0.83 -9.29 11.35
C PRO A 167 1.08 -7.81 11.66
N ASN A 168 1.19 -7.49 12.94
CA ASN A 168 1.60 -6.14 13.33
C ASN A 168 3.07 -5.94 12.93
N MET A 169 3.32 -5.01 12.04
CA MET A 169 4.67 -4.68 11.55
C MET A 169 4.96 -3.22 11.84
N PRO A 170 5.76 -2.92 12.88
CA PRO A 170 6.11 -1.55 13.26
C PRO A 170 7.18 -0.98 12.32
N VAL A 171 6.90 -0.97 11.02
CA VAL A 171 7.80 -0.50 9.96
C VAL A 171 7.11 0.63 9.19
N SER A 172 7.84 1.71 8.98
CA SER A 172 7.38 2.82 8.13
C SER A 172 8.54 3.42 7.33
N ALA A 173 8.23 4.02 6.19
CA ALA A 173 9.23 4.74 5.40
C ALA A 173 9.90 5.88 6.20
N THR A 174 9.18 6.52 7.10
CA THR A 174 9.74 7.56 7.98
C THR A 174 10.79 6.99 8.92
N LEU A 175 10.51 5.85 9.57
CA LEU A 175 11.49 5.16 10.42
C LEU A 175 12.75 4.78 9.63
N ILE A 176 12.57 4.26 8.41
CA ILE A 176 13.70 3.84 7.57
C ILE A 176 14.58 5.02 7.21
N ARG A 177 14.00 6.13 6.78
CA ARG A 177 14.75 7.34 6.45
C ARG A 177 15.49 7.92 7.67
N ALA A 178 14.86 7.90 8.85
CA ALA A 178 15.53 8.33 10.09
C ALA A 178 16.74 7.44 10.39
N ARG A 179 16.60 6.11 10.29
CA ARG A 179 17.72 5.19 10.49
C ARG A 179 18.87 5.42 9.51
N ILE A 180 18.58 5.70 8.24
CA ILE A 180 19.61 5.99 7.24
C ILE A 180 20.35 7.29 7.63
N ALA A 181 19.62 8.35 7.99
CA ALA A 181 20.21 9.60 8.44
C ALA A 181 21.11 9.43 9.67
N ASP A 182 20.76 8.47 10.55
CA ASP A 182 21.52 8.12 11.76
C ASP A 182 22.55 6.99 11.51
N HIS A 183 22.83 6.63 10.25
CA HIS A 183 23.76 5.55 9.85
C HIS A 183 23.46 4.19 10.49
N GLN A 184 22.18 3.90 10.77
CA GLN A 184 21.72 2.64 11.36
C GLN A 184 21.33 1.63 10.28
N ASP A 185 21.43 0.33 10.63
CA ASP A 185 21.06 -0.76 9.73
C ASP A 185 19.54 -0.75 9.40
N ILE A 186 19.22 -0.93 8.12
CA ILE A 186 17.85 -1.00 7.60
C ILE A 186 17.48 -2.37 7.04
N LEU A 187 18.40 -3.33 6.99
CA LEU A 187 18.14 -4.69 6.48
C LEU A 187 16.94 -5.38 7.12
N PRO A 188 16.66 -5.21 8.44
CA PRO A 188 15.45 -5.79 9.04
C PRO A 188 14.13 -5.15 8.58
N LEU A 189 14.16 -4.05 7.83
CA LEU A 189 12.99 -3.24 7.50
C LEU A 189 12.64 -3.24 6.02
N VAL A 190 13.64 -3.52 5.15
CA VAL A 190 13.49 -3.56 3.69
C VAL A 190 14.09 -4.85 3.12
N THR A 191 13.83 -5.15 1.86
CA THR A 191 14.52 -6.25 1.19
C THR A 191 15.99 -5.89 0.93
N GLU A 192 16.87 -6.89 0.90
CA GLU A 192 18.29 -6.66 0.63
C GLU A 192 18.54 -5.90 -0.70
N PRO A 193 17.85 -6.22 -1.82
CA PRO A 193 18.01 -5.43 -3.06
C PRO A 193 17.65 -3.95 -2.89
N VAL A 194 16.64 -3.62 -2.08
CA VAL A 194 16.26 -2.23 -1.79
C VAL A 194 17.32 -1.56 -0.92
N ALA A 195 17.82 -2.22 0.13
CA ALA A 195 18.88 -1.67 0.98
C ALA A 195 20.14 -1.37 0.17
N ARG A 196 20.55 -2.28 -0.70
CA ARG A 196 21.70 -2.11 -1.60
C ARG A 196 21.49 -0.96 -2.59
N TYR A 197 20.29 -0.84 -3.15
CA TYR A 197 19.93 0.27 -4.04
C TYR A 197 20.05 1.62 -3.32
N ILE A 198 19.48 1.73 -2.12
CA ILE A 198 19.55 2.95 -1.29
C ILE A 198 21.00 3.35 -1.04
N ALA A 199 21.86 2.40 -0.64
CA ALA A 199 23.27 2.66 -0.39
C ALA A 199 24.04 3.10 -1.64
N ASN A 200 23.80 2.44 -2.78
CA ASN A 200 24.49 2.75 -4.05
C ASN A 200 24.16 4.15 -4.60
N TYR A 201 22.95 4.65 -4.32
CA TYR A 201 22.49 5.97 -4.79
C TYR A 201 22.50 7.04 -3.69
N HIS A 202 23.04 6.74 -2.50
CA HIS A 202 23.11 7.64 -1.35
C HIS A 202 21.75 8.28 -1.02
N LEU A 203 20.67 7.49 -1.12
CA LEU A 203 19.33 8.00 -0.89
C LEU A 203 19.07 8.18 0.59
N PHE A 204 18.40 9.28 0.94
CA PHE A 204 17.97 9.62 2.30
C PHE A 204 19.10 9.96 3.28
N GLU A 205 20.34 10.05 2.83
CA GLU A 205 21.45 10.57 3.62
C GLU A 205 21.26 12.08 3.84
N THR A 206 21.51 12.56 5.05
CA THR A 206 21.55 14.00 5.34
C THR A 206 22.88 14.55 4.86
N THR A 207 22.84 15.50 3.95
CA THR A 207 24.00 16.34 3.57
C THR A 207 24.27 17.37 4.64
#